data_0b53e2e705ae2b193b8f8f57b341bc15
#
_entry.id   0b53e2e705ae2b193b8f8f57b341bc15
#
_cell.length_a   1.000
_cell.length_b   1.000
_cell.length_c   1.000
_cell.angle_alpha   90.00
_cell.angle_beta   90.00
_cell.angle_gamma   90.00
#
_symmetry.space_group_name_H-M   'P 1'
#
loop_
_entity.id
_entity.type
_entity.pdbx_description
1 polymer ?
#
loop_
_entity_poly.entity_id
_entity_poly.type
_entity_poly.pdbx_seq_one_letter_code
_entity_poly.pdbx_strand_id
1 'polypeptide(L)'
;NSDSRLKKNISRLVNALPNIKNISGYQYQWKDETRGNDLQVGLLAQEVQNIYPHLVKQNEKGELSVNYIGLIPVLLEGIKTLNEKLEQHQKQIDDLKNKKE
;
A
#
# COMPACT_ATOMS: atom_id res chain seq x y z
N ASN A 1 -13.31 6.75 12.52
CA ASN A 1 -12.98 6.98 13.91
C ASN A 1 -11.75 6.17 14.30
N SER A 2 -10.75 6.81 14.87
CA SER A 2 -9.46 6.18 15.19
C SER A 2 -9.11 6.18 16.67
N ASP A 3 -10.09 6.40 17.53
CA ASP A 3 -9.87 6.37 18.97
C ASP A 3 -9.52 4.95 19.42
N SER A 4 -8.37 4.78 20.06
CA SER A 4 -7.89 3.48 20.52
C SER A 4 -8.85 2.80 21.48
N ARG A 5 -9.63 3.58 22.26
CA ARG A 5 -10.57 3.03 23.23
C ARG A 5 -11.72 2.26 22.59
N LEU A 6 -11.98 2.47 21.29
CA LEU A 6 -13.03 1.79 20.55
C LEU A 6 -12.54 0.55 19.81
N LYS A 7 -11.24 0.26 19.89
CA LYS A 7 -10.61 -0.81 19.10
C LYS A 7 -10.13 -1.92 20.02
N LYS A 8 -10.14 -3.14 19.52
CA LYS A 8 -9.63 -4.31 20.22
C LYS A 8 -8.73 -5.14 19.30
N ASN A 9 -7.94 -6.04 19.89
CA ASN A 9 -7.05 -6.95 19.16
C ASN A 9 -6.07 -6.16 18.27
N ILE A 10 -5.57 -5.06 18.81
CA ILE A 10 -4.69 -4.15 18.07
C ILE A 10 -3.33 -4.82 17.87
N SER A 11 -2.90 -4.91 16.61
CA SER A 11 -1.57 -5.40 16.27
C SER A 11 -1.00 -4.53 15.15
N ARG A 12 0.34 -4.42 15.14
CA ARG A 12 1.01 -3.66 14.09
C ARG A 12 0.99 -4.43 12.78
N LEU A 13 0.79 -3.71 11.67
CA LEU A 13 0.89 -4.30 10.34
C LEU A 13 2.33 -4.76 10.10
N VAL A 14 2.47 -5.96 9.52
CA VAL A 14 3.77 -6.54 9.16
C VAL A 14 3.83 -6.78 7.66
N ASN A 15 5.05 -6.86 7.12
CA ASN A 15 5.31 -7.18 5.71
C ASN A 15 4.68 -6.17 4.73
N ALA A 16 4.47 -4.92 5.16
CA ALA A 16 3.86 -3.90 4.30
C ALA A 16 4.71 -3.64 3.05
N LEU A 17 6.02 -3.49 3.20
CA LEU A 17 6.90 -3.16 2.08
C LEU A 17 6.92 -4.24 1.01
N PRO A 18 7.18 -5.53 1.31
CA PRO A 18 7.11 -6.57 0.29
C PRO A 18 5.71 -6.72 -0.32
N ASN A 19 4.65 -6.49 0.47
CA ASN A 19 3.28 -6.57 -0.04
C ASN A 19 2.97 -5.46 -1.04
N ILE A 20 3.43 -4.25 -0.79
CA ILE A 20 3.22 -3.11 -1.69
C ILE A 20 3.82 -3.38 -3.08
N LYS A 21 4.92 -4.11 -3.17
CA LYS A 21 5.59 -4.42 -4.44
C LYS A 21 4.68 -5.18 -5.41
N ASN A 22 3.65 -5.82 -4.92
CA ASN A 22 2.71 -6.60 -5.73
C ASN A 22 1.46 -5.82 -6.14
N ILE A 23 1.41 -4.54 -5.80
CA ILE A 23 0.33 -3.63 -6.15
C ILE A 23 0.96 -2.48 -6.94
N SER A 24 0.32 -2.10 -8.04
CA SER A 24 0.82 -1.02 -8.89
C SER A 24 -0.20 0.10 -9.01
N GLY A 25 0.29 1.31 -9.24
CA GLY A 25 -0.55 2.44 -9.61
C GLY A 25 -0.72 2.48 -11.12
N TYR A 26 -1.90 2.81 -11.58
CA TYR A 26 -2.24 2.80 -13.00
C TYR A 26 -2.93 4.09 -13.40
N GLN A 27 -2.75 4.47 -14.64
CA GLN A 27 -3.65 5.38 -15.34
C GLN A 27 -4.61 4.53 -16.15
N TYR A 28 -5.87 4.97 -16.25
CA TYR A 28 -6.86 4.23 -17.01
C TYR A 28 -7.97 5.17 -17.47
N GLN A 29 -8.83 4.66 -18.34
CA GLN A 29 -10.07 5.29 -18.73
C GLN A 29 -11.21 4.28 -18.52
N TRP A 30 -12.43 4.78 -18.28
CA TRP A 30 -13.57 3.91 -18.15
C TRP A 30 -13.95 3.33 -19.52
N LYS A 31 -14.26 2.03 -19.55
CA LYS A 31 -14.83 1.42 -20.75
C LYS A 31 -16.17 2.03 -21.08
N ASP A 32 -16.98 2.33 -20.07
CA ASP A 32 -18.26 3.00 -20.19
C ASP A 32 -18.03 4.49 -20.44
N GLU A 33 -18.20 4.91 -21.68
CA GLU A 33 -17.94 6.28 -22.10
C GLU A 33 -18.87 7.29 -21.43
N THR A 34 -20.04 6.84 -20.91
CA THR A 34 -20.94 7.73 -20.17
C THR A 34 -20.33 8.24 -18.87
N ARG A 35 -19.28 7.58 -18.37
CA ARG A 35 -18.54 8.00 -17.18
C ARG A 35 -17.45 9.04 -17.50
N GLY A 36 -17.33 9.43 -18.75
CA GLY A 36 -16.33 10.41 -19.20
C GLY A 36 -15.11 9.75 -19.83
N ASN A 37 -14.35 10.58 -20.56
CA ASN A 37 -13.15 10.13 -21.27
C ASN A 37 -11.85 10.60 -20.61
N ASP A 38 -11.92 11.22 -19.45
CA ASP A 38 -10.75 11.73 -18.76
C ASP A 38 -9.90 10.59 -18.22
N LEU A 39 -8.59 10.81 -18.20
CA LEU A 39 -7.66 9.88 -17.55
C LEU A 39 -7.93 9.83 -16.05
N GLN A 40 -7.96 8.61 -15.54
CA GLN A 40 -8.11 8.32 -14.12
C GLN A 40 -6.81 7.75 -13.59
N VAL A 41 -6.62 7.82 -12.30
CA VAL A 41 -5.48 7.20 -11.60
C VAL A 41 -6.03 6.32 -10.49
N GLY A 42 -5.51 5.12 -10.38
CA GLY A 42 -5.98 4.22 -9.33
C GLY A 42 -5.27 2.87 -9.37
N LEU A 43 -5.82 1.96 -8.59
CA LEU A 43 -5.32 0.61 -8.44
C LEU A 43 -6.28 -0.36 -9.14
N LEU A 44 -5.82 -1.59 -9.34
CA LEU A 44 -6.67 -2.68 -9.78
C LEU A 44 -7.11 -3.47 -8.55
N ALA A 45 -8.43 -3.59 -8.36
CA ALA A 45 -8.99 -4.25 -7.18
C ALA A 45 -8.54 -5.70 -7.07
N GLN A 46 -8.32 -6.39 -8.18
CA GLN A 46 -7.87 -7.77 -8.20
C GLN A 46 -6.47 -7.94 -7.59
N GLU A 47 -5.57 -6.98 -7.84
CA GLU A 47 -4.24 -7.01 -7.23
C GLU A 47 -4.31 -6.79 -5.72
N VAL A 48 -5.13 -5.83 -5.29
CA VAL A 48 -5.32 -5.56 -3.86
C VAL A 48 -5.96 -6.76 -3.16
N GLN A 49 -6.94 -7.38 -3.80
CA GLN A 49 -7.67 -8.53 -3.23
C GLN A 49 -6.74 -9.71 -2.93
N ASN A 50 -5.74 -9.93 -3.77
CA ASN A 50 -4.79 -11.04 -3.57
C ASN A 50 -3.96 -10.87 -2.30
N ILE A 51 -3.77 -9.65 -1.82
CA ILE A 51 -2.87 -9.34 -0.71
C ILE A 51 -3.67 -8.87 0.52
N TYR A 52 -4.64 -8.00 0.31
CA TYR A 52 -5.48 -7.41 1.35
C TYR A 52 -6.96 -7.60 1.00
N PRO A 53 -7.46 -8.84 1.06
CA PRO A 53 -8.85 -9.10 0.66
C PRO A 53 -9.88 -8.31 1.48
N HIS A 54 -9.57 -7.98 2.72
CA HIS A 54 -10.48 -7.20 3.58
C HIS A 54 -10.59 -5.73 3.15
N LEU A 55 -9.72 -5.26 2.23
CA LEU A 55 -9.79 -3.92 1.67
C LEU A 55 -10.55 -3.87 0.35
N VAL A 56 -11.13 -4.98 -0.07
CA VAL A 56 -11.88 -5.09 -1.32
C VAL A 56 -13.30 -5.56 -1.03
N LYS A 57 -14.27 -4.88 -1.63
CA LYS A 57 -15.68 -5.26 -1.54
C LYS A 57 -16.20 -5.60 -2.92
N GLN A 58 -17.18 -6.50 -2.94
CA GLN A 58 -17.85 -6.93 -4.17
C GLN A 58 -19.31 -6.51 -4.10
N ASN A 59 -19.82 -5.91 -5.19
CA ASN A 59 -21.22 -5.55 -5.28
C ASN A 59 -22.05 -6.71 -5.85
N GLU A 60 -23.35 -6.51 -6.03
CA GLU A 60 -24.28 -7.54 -6.52
C GLU A 60 -23.95 -8.01 -7.94
N LYS A 61 -23.31 -7.16 -8.74
CA LYS A 61 -22.89 -7.49 -10.11
C LYS A 61 -21.55 -8.20 -10.16
N GLY A 62 -20.90 -8.43 -9.02
CA GLY A 62 -19.59 -9.04 -8.96
C GLY A 62 -18.43 -8.07 -9.17
N GLU A 63 -18.71 -6.79 -9.32
CA GLU A 63 -17.69 -5.76 -9.51
C GLU A 63 -17.00 -5.43 -8.19
N LEU A 64 -15.69 -5.25 -8.25
CA LEU A 64 -14.86 -5.03 -7.07
C LEU A 64 -14.56 -3.55 -6.87
N SER A 65 -14.45 -3.14 -5.61
CA SER A 65 -14.02 -1.81 -5.23
C SER A 65 -12.97 -1.88 -4.14
N VAL A 66 -12.09 -0.87 -4.08
CA VAL A 66 -10.96 -0.82 -3.14
C VAL A 66 -11.25 0.24 -2.08
N ASN A 67 -10.98 -0.14 -0.83
CA ASN A 67 -10.92 0.82 0.28
C ASN A 67 -9.54 1.48 0.25
N TYR A 68 -9.42 2.60 -0.46
CA TYR A 68 -8.16 3.35 -0.57
C TYR A 68 -7.69 3.89 0.78
N ILE A 69 -8.61 4.34 1.61
CA ILE A 69 -8.27 4.87 2.94
C ILE A 69 -7.59 3.81 3.79
N GLY A 70 -8.05 2.56 3.68
CA GLY A 70 -7.44 1.43 4.39
C GLY A 70 -6.01 1.13 3.96
N LEU A 71 -5.57 1.63 2.80
CA LEU A 71 -4.19 1.48 2.35
C LEU A 71 -3.23 2.50 2.98
N ILE A 72 -3.75 3.58 3.55
CA ILE A 72 -2.89 4.59 4.20
C ILE A 72 -1.99 3.99 5.27
N PRO A 73 -2.52 3.20 6.25
CA PRO A 73 -1.65 2.56 7.23
C PRO A 73 -0.62 1.61 6.62
N VAL A 74 -0.97 0.93 5.53
CA VAL A 74 -0.04 0.04 4.81
C VAL A 74 1.12 0.83 4.24
N LEU A 75 0.82 1.96 3.60
CA LEU A 75 1.84 2.84 3.04
C LEU A 75 2.71 3.45 4.14
N LEU A 76 2.11 3.82 5.27
CA LEU A 76 2.83 4.34 6.42
C LEU A 76 3.88 3.34 6.91
N GLU A 77 3.49 2.09 7.13
CA GLU A 77 4.42 1.06 7.59
C GLU A 77 5.45 0.68 6.53
N GLY A 78 5.07 0.73 5.26
CA GLY A 78 6.00 0.53 4.15
C GLY A 78 7.09 1.59 4.09
N ILE A 79 6.70 2.86 4.23
CA ILE A 79 7.65 3.99 4.26
C ILE A 79 8.60 3.87 5.45
N LYS A 80 8.09 3.54 6.63
CA LYS A 80 8.90 3.37 7.82
C LYS A 80 9.94 2.26 7.64
N THR A 81 9.53 1.12 7.10
CA THR A 81 10.43 0.00 6.82
C THR A 81 11.50 0.40 5.81
N LEU A 82 11.11 1.12 4.75
CA LEU A 82 12.07 1.60 3.75
C LEU A 82 13.08 2.55 4.37
N ASN A 83 12.63 3.45 5.24
CA ASN A 83 13.50 4.39 5.93
C ASN A 83 14.50 3.66 6.82
N GLU A 84 14.06 2.63 7.55
CA GLU A 84 14.94 1.82 8.39
C GLU A 84 16.02 1.13 7.55
N LYS A 85 15.67 0.62 6.37
CA LYS A 85 16.63 0.01 5.45
C LYS A 85 17.65 1.02 4.93
N LEU A 86 17.21 2.24 4.63
CA LEU A 86 18.10 3.31 4.20
C LEU A 86 19.08 3.68 5.31
N GLU A 87 18.63 3.77 6.54
CA GLU A 87 19.49 4.06 7.68
C GLU A 87 20.53 2.96 7.89
N GLN A 88 20.14 1.69 7.77
CA GLN A 88 21.05 0.56 7.85
C GLN A 88 22.11 0.59 6.76
N HIS A 89 21.69 0.88 5.52
CA HIS A 89 22.60 0.98 4.39
C HIS A 89 23.57 2.16 4.55
N GLN A 90 23.07 3.29 5.07
CA GLN A 90 23.93 4.45 5.34
C GLN A 90 25.00 4.10 6.37
N LYS A 91 24.63 3.38 7.42
CA LYS A 91 25.57 2.91 8.44
C LYS A 91 26.62 1.99 7.83
N GLN A 92 26.21 1.06 6.96
CA GLN A 92 27.13 0.16 6.28
C GLN A 92 28.11 0.92 5.39
N ILE A 93 27.63 1.94 4.67
CA ILE A 93 28.49 2.80 3.86
C ILE A 93 29.51 3.53 4.72
N ASP A 94 29.07 4.10 5.83
CA ASP A 94 29.94 4.82 6.75
C ASP A 94 31.00 3.89 7.36
N ASP A 95 30.62 2.67 7.75
CA ASP A 95 31.54 1.66 8.28
C ASP A 95 32.59 1.27 7.23
N LEU A 96 32.17 1.12 5.96
CA LEU A 96 33.09 0.80 4.88
C LEU A 96 34.08 1.95 4.60
N LYS A 97 33.63 3.19 4.68
CA LYS A 97 34.49 4.36 4.54
C LYS A 97 35.55 4.41 5.65
N ASN A 98 35.15 4.08 6.87
CA ASN A 98 36.05 4.10 8.01
C ASN A 98 37.11 2.99 7.95
N LYS A 99 36.85 1.90 7.24
CA LYS A 99 37.79 0.79 7.08
C LYS A 99 38.88 1.04 6.05
N LYS A 100 38.78 2.11 5.27
CA LYS A 100 39.75 2.42 4.23
C LYS A 100 40.95 3.23 4.73
N GLU A 101 40.98 3.58 5.99
CA GLU A 101 42.08 4.33 6.58
C GLU A 101 43.20 3.41 7.12
#